data_359b82c0a3cf250b97dfa09c8361662d
#
_entry.id   359b82c0a3cf250b97dfa09c8361662d
#
_cell.length_a   1.000
_cell.length_b   1.000
_cell.length_c   1.000
_cell.angle_alpha   90.00
_cell.angle_beta   90.00
_cell.angle_gamma   90.00
#
_symmetry.space_group_name_H-M   'P 1'
#
loop_
_entity.id
_entity.type
_entity.pdbx_description
1 polymer ?
#
loop_
_entity_poly.entity_id
_entity_poly.type
_entity_poly.pdbx_seq_one_letter_code
_entity_poly.pdbx_strand_id
1 'polypeptide(L)'
;MVQNLIVPYIGNRKVQELRTYDIEKFYATLAKTPCGQYVHGVKQTLTNKQKKRLLSSTSIHEVHTLLKTAFSYAVEWDLIHKIPLPREAPKANSEERTIWDEKTMLAALQTIENPALHLAVHMSMILSLREGEILGLQPSDLDFDAADGRGTISVSKTMQRANKDALEKLDPNQVYHTFPDRREGSKSSLILKKPKTKKSNRVLYMTKPMKEELLAWLEKLKQDEQNAPEKYSNCGQLFRLPDGLPIAPELLTKWYRQWRSAHPEFEQIVFHGLRHSSATYQLLQSEGDFKSVQGNTGHATAAVLMDTYAHTQDKPRLN
;
A
#
# COMPACT_ATOMS: atom_id res chain seq x y z
N MET A 1 3.85 15.49 -0.57
CA MET A 1 3.13 16.34 0.41
C MET A 1 3.82 17.69 0.58
N VAL A 2 5.06 17.79 1.06
CA VAL A 2 5.76 19.08 1.32
C VAL A 2 5.68 20.04 0.14
N GLN A 3 6.20 19.65 -1.03
CA GLN A 3 6.24 20.49 -2.24
C GLN A 3 4.86 20.92 -2.77
N ASN A 4 3.84 20.10 -2.53
CA ASN A 4 2.52 20.32 -3.14
C ASN A 4 1.51 20.96 -2.18
N LEU A 5 1.64 20.73 -0.86
CA LEU A 5 0.64 21.16 0.13
C LEU A 5 1.18 22.10 1.21
N ILE A 6 2.49 22.24 1.38
CA ILE A 6 3.07 23.12 2.40
C ILE A 6 3.79 24.30 1.76
N VAL A 7 4.81 24.02 0.95
CA VAL A 7 5.66 25.06 0.32
C VAL A 7 4.85 26.13 -0.42
N PRO A 8 3.82 25.81 -1.24
CA PRO A 8 3.07 26.83 -1.98
C PRO A 8 2.30 27.83 -1.13
N TYR A 9 2.05 27.52 0.14
CA TYR A 9 1.18 28.33 1.01
C TYR A 9 1.94 29.02 2.14
N ILE A 10 2.90 28.32 2.76
CA ILE A 10 3.62 28.84 3.92
C ILE A 10 5.15 28.70 3.81
N GLY A 11 5.66 28.13 2.70
CA GLY A 11 7.09 27.85 2.55
C GLY A 11 7.99 29.07 2.47
N ASN A 12 7.46 30.25 2.12
CA ASN A 12 8.21 31.52 2.07
C ASN A 12 8.29 32.24 3.42
N ARG A 13 7.63 31.72 4.45
CA ARG A 13 7.62 32.33 5.79
C ARG A 13 8.72 31.73 6.66
N LYS A 14 9.35 32.57 7.44
CA LYS A 14 10.31 32.13 8.46
C LYS A 14 9.57 31.37 9.57
N VAL A 15 10.14 30.27 10.03
CA VAL A 15 9.51 29.43 11.07
C VAL A 15 9.25 30.21 12.37
N GLN A 16 10.11 31.18 12.72
CA GLN A 16 9.98 32.04 13.88
C GLN A 16 8.78 33.00 13.80
N GLU A 17 8.31 33.31 12.60
CA GLU A 17 7.20 34.24 12.37
C GLU A 17 5.83 33.55 12.30
N LEU A 18 5.82 32.20 12.25
CA LEU A 18 4.60 31.42 12.19
C LEU A 18 3.89 31.38 13.55
N ARG A 19 2.63 31.79 13.56
CA ARG A 19 1.75 31.74 14.74
C ARG A 19 0.67 30.70 14.55
N THR A 20 0.05 30.24 15.62
CA THR A 20 -1.06 29.28 15.59
C THR A 20 -2.19 29.72 14.64
N TYR A 21 -2.56 31.00 14.66
CA TYR A 21 -3.55 31.57 13.76
C TYR A 21 -3.18 31.41 12.26
N ASP A 22 -1.90 31.53 11.92
CA ASP A 22 -1.44 31.35 10.53
C ASP A 22 -1.62 29.90 10.07
N ILE A 23 -1.37 28.97 10.96
CA ILE A 23 -1.55 27.54 10.68
C ILE A 23 -3.03 27.18 10.59
N GLU A 24 -3.89 27.73 11.43
CA GLU A 24 -5.35 27.55 11.32
C GLU A 24 -5.88 28.07 9.99
N LYS A 25 -5.47 29.29 9.59
CA LYS A 25 -5.80 29.86 8.27
C LYS A 25 -5.28 29.00 7.12
N PHE A 26 -4.09 28.45 7.26
CA PHE A 26 -3.50 27.52 6.30
C PHE A 26 -4.35 26.26 6.16
N TYR A 27 -4.80 25.63 7.25
CA TYR A 27 -5.70 24.47 7.19
C TYR A 27 -7.05 24.80 6.55
N ALA A 28 -7.62 25.95 6.89
CA ALA A 28 -8.85 26.43 6.24
C ALA A 28 -8.68 26.65 4.74
N THR A 29 -7.49 27.04 4.30
CA THR A 29 -7.14 27.16 2.87
C THR A 29 -7.01 25.79 2.23
N LEU A 30 -6.34 24.84 2.87
CA LEU A 30 -6.21 23.46 2.37
C LEU A 30 -7.57 22.79 2.19
N ALA A 31 -8.50 22.99 3.13
CA ALA A 31 -9.86 22.44 3.05
C ALA A 31 -10.65 22.89 1.81
N LYS A 32 -10.27 24.02 1.24
CA LYS A 32 -10.86 24.56 0.01
C LYS A 32 -9.99 24.32 -1.24
N THR A 33 -8.86 23.64 -1.07
CA THR A 33 -7.90 23.42 -2.15
C THR A 33 -8.29 22.16 -2.94
N PRO A 34 -8.38 22.26 -4.29
CA PRO A 34 -8.59 21.09 -5.13
C PRO A 34 -7.43 20.09 -5.08
N CYS A 35 -7.75 18.80 -5.14
CA CYS A 35 -6.73 17.76 -5.30
C CYS A 35 -5.93 18.00 -6.61
N GLY A 36 -4.60 17.91 -6.51
CA GLY A 36 -3.72 18.11 -7.67
C GLY A 36 -3.53 19.57 -8.06
N GLN A 37 -3.93 20.55 -7.22
CA GLN A 37 -3.69 21.98 -7.45
C GLN A 37 -2.21 22.31 -7.68
N TYR A 38 -1.32 21.58 -7.02
CA TYR A 38 0.13 21.66 -7.23
C TYR A 38 0.71 20.27 -7.47
N VAL A 39 1.64 20.18 -8.43
CA VAL A 39 2.42 18.97 -8.73
C VAL A 39 3.89 19.38 -8.76
N HIS A 40 4.72 18.75 -7.95
CA HIS A 40 6.13 19.13 -7.75
C HIS A 40 6.33 20.65 -7.45
N GLY A 41 5.41 21.22 -6.67
CA GLY A 41 5.42 22.64 -6.32
C GLY A 41 4.89 23.59 -7.41
N VAL A 42 4.60 23.08 -8.60
CA VAL A 42 4.09 23.85 -9.73
C VAL A 42 2.57 23.84 -9.75
N LYS A 43 1.95 25.02 -9.82
CA LYS A 43 0.50 25.18 -9.91
C LYS A 43 -0.03 24.62 -11.23
N GLN A 44 -1.07 23.80 -11.16
CA GLN A 44 -1.68 23.15 -12.31
C GLN A 44 -2.96 23.86 -12.76
N THR A 45 -3.19 23.86 -14.08
CA THR A 45 -4.50 24.22 -14.63
C THR A 45 -5.44 23.04 -14.51
N LEU A 46 -6.48 23.17 -13.68
CA LEU A 46 -7.44 22.11 -13.41
C LEU A 46 -8.71 22.27 -14.24
N THR A 47 -9.26 21.16 -14.71
CA THR A 47 -10.59 21.11 -15.33
C THR A 47 -11.69 21.37 -14.28
N ASN A 48 -12.91 21.74 -14.72
CA ASN A 48 -14.02 21.99 -13.82
C ASN A 48 -14.37 20.77 -12.92
N LYS A 49 -14.22 19.55 -13.45
CA LYS A 49 -14.41 18.31 -12.68
C LYS A 49 -13.34 18.15 -11.59
N GLN A 50 -12.08 18.44 -11.92
CA GLN A 50 -10.96 18.35 -10.96
C GLN A 50 -11.07 19.42 -9.85
N LYS A 51 -11.51 20.64 -10.17
CA LYS A 51 -11.72 21.72 -9.19
C LYS A 51 -12.76 21.37 -8.11
N LYS A 52 -13.73 20.49 -8.41
CA LYS A 52 -14.73 20.04 -7.45
C LYS A 52 -14.21 19.00 -6.44
N ARG A 53 -13.07 18.36 -6.75
CA ARG A 53 -12.47 17.37 -5.86
C ARG A 53 -11.50 18.04 -4.89
N LEU A 54 -11.96 18.40 -3.73
CA LEU A 54 -11.15 19.03 -2.67
C LEU A 54 -10.26 18.01 -1.95
N LEU A 55 -9.24 18.53 -1.25
CA LEU A 55 -8.42 17.71 -0.34
C LEU A 55 -9.28 17.09 0.76
N SER A 56 -9.02 15.81 1.07
CA SER A 56 -9.70 15.13 2.17
C SER A 56 -9.21 15.65 3.52
N SER A 57 -10.07 15.55 4.54
CA SER A 57 -9.71 15.83 5.93
C SER A 57 -8.53 14.99 6.40
N THR A 58 -8.43 13.74 5.95
CA THR A 58 -7.29 12.85 6.20
C THR A 58 -5.99 13.43 5.66
N SER A 59 -5.99 13.98 4.43
CA SER A 59 -4.78 14.62 3.86
C SER A 59 -4.36 15.86 4.66
N ILE A 60 -5.31 16.62 5.20
CA ILE A 60 -5.02 17.78 6.07
C ILE A 60 -4.47 17.32 7.42
N HIS A 61 -5.00 16.24 7.97
CA HIS A 61 -4.47 15.62 9.20
C HIS A 61 -3.02 15.11 9.01
N GLU A 62 -2.72 14.50 7.86
CA GLU A 62 -1.35 14.08 7.52
C GLU A 62 -0.39 15.27 7.42
N VAL A 63 -0.84 16.40 6.85
CA VAL A 63 -0.07 17.66 6.83
C VAL A 63 0.19 18.15 8.26
N HIS A 64 -0.83 18.12 9.14
CA HIS A 64 -0.67 18.48 10.56
C HIS A 64 0.37 17.60 11.24
N THR A 65 0.32 16.28 11.05
CA THR A 65 1.27 15.33 11.64
C THR A 65 2.71 15.60 11.18
N LEU A 66 2.88 15.91 9.90
CA LEU A 66 4.18 16.27 9.33
C LEU A 66 4.70 17.59 9.91
N LEU A 67 3.86 18.64 10.00
CA LEU A 67 4.22 19.91 10.61
C LEU A 67 4.54 19.76 12.09
N LYS A 68 3.80 18.94 12.82
CA LYS A 68 4.09 18.64 14.25
C LYS A 68 5.50 18.08 14.42
N THR A 69 5.87 17.12 13.57
CA THR A 69 7.22 16.55 13.59
C THR A 69 8.28 17.61 13.26
N ALA A 70 8.05 18.40 12.20
CA ALA A 70 8.99 19.45 11.78
C ALA A 70 9.17 20.54 12.86
N PHE A 71 8.07 21.02 13.47
CA PHE A 71 8.16 22.00 14.54
C PHE A 71 8.74 21.43 15.84
N SER A 72 8.57 20.13 16.12
CA SER A 72 9.24 19.48 17.26
C SER A 72 10.75 19.54 17.09
N TYR A 73 11.28 19.24 15.90
CA TYR A 73 12.71 19.42 15.61
C TYR A 73 13.14 20.89 15.65
N ALA A 74 12.29 21.81 15.20
CA ALA A 74 12.62 23.23 15.26
C ALA A 74 12.74 23.74 16.71
N VAL A 75 11.97 23.18 17.66
CA VAL A 75 12.13 23.44 19.09
C VAL A 75 13.40 22.79 19.64
N GLU A 76 13.67 21.53 19.28
CA GLU A 76 14.88 20.80 19.69
C GLU A 76 16.17 21.48 19.21
N TRP A 77 16.13 22.15 18.06
CA TRP A 77 17.25 22.91 17.51
C TRP A 77 17.25 24.39 17.91
N ASP A 78 16.47 24.79 18.91
CA ASP A 78 16.34 26.16 19.39
C ASP A 78 15.99 27.22 18.31
N LEU A 79 15.38 26.79 17.20
CA LEU A 79 14.93 27.69 16.16
C LEU A 79 13.63 28.43 16.52
N ILE A 80 12.80 27.81 17.36
CA ILE A 80 11.56 28.38 17.94
C ILE A 80 11.39 27.89 19.38
N HIS A 81 10.76 28.72 20.22
CA HIS A 81 10.52 28.38 21.64
C HIS A 81 9.24 27.59 21.87
N LYS A 82 8.30 27.62 20.92
CA LYS A 82 6.98 26.99 21.05
C LYS A 82 6.48 26.51 19.69
N ILE A 83 5.84 25.33 19.70
CA ILE A 83 5.18 24.76 18.52
C ILE A 83 3.95 25.60 18.16
N PRO A 84 3.88 26.19 16.94
CA PRO A 84 2.77 27.08 16.53
C PRO A 84 1.59 26.29 15.94
N LEU A 85 1.26 25.15 16.51
CA LEU A 85 0.11 24.36 16.06
C LEU A 85 -1.13 24.60 16.91
N PRO A 86 -2.34 24.46 16.34
CA PRO A 86 -3.58 24.41 17.11
C PRO A 86 -3.54 23.29 18.15
N ARG A 87 -4.23 23.52 19.27
CA ARG A 87 -4.34 22.53 20.35
C ARG A 87 -4.98 21.24 19.89
N GLU A 88 -5.98 21.36 19.00
CA GLU A 88 -6.65 20.23 18.38
C GLU A 88 -6.18 20.06 16.94
N ALA A 89 -5.80 18.84 16.58
CA ALA A 89 -5.51 18.47 15.19
C ALA A 89 -6.79 18.53 14.34
N PRO A 90 -6.69 18.87 13.05
CA PRO A 90 -7.82 18.73 12.15
C PRO A 90 -8.38 17.30 12.21
N LYS A 91 -9.69 17.15 12.43
CA LYS A 91 -10.30 15.82 12.48
C LYS A 91 -10.14 15.11 11.14
N ALA A 92 -9.58 13.91 11.15
CA ALA A 92 -9.62 13.03 10.01
C ALA A 92 -11.00 12.35 10.00
N ASN A 93 -11.84 12.68 9.04
CA ASN A 93 -13.05 11.89 8.81
C ASN A 93 -12.61 10.63 8.05
N SER A 94 -12.50 9.51 8.74
CA SER A 94 -12.41 8.22 8.08
C SER A 94 -13.82 7.85 7.61
N GLU A 95 -14.03 7.83 6.29
CA GLU A 95 -15.19 7.11 5.76
C GLU A 95 -15.07 5.64 6.19
N GLU A 96 -16.20 5.03 6.57
CA GLU A 96 -16.24 3.60 6.85
C GLU A 96 -15.63 2.84 5.67
N ARG A 97 -14.63 2.01 5.98
CA ARG A 97 -13.99 1.22 4.93
C ARG A 97 -14.92 0.10 4.53
N THR A 98 -15.34 0.10 3.29
CA THR A 98 -16.02 -1.05 2.71
C THR A 98 -15.12 -2.28 2.81
N ILE A 99 -15.64 -3.36 3.33
CA ILE A 99 -15.02 -4.68 3.40
C ILE A 99 -15.92 -5.71 2.74
N TRP A 100 -15.32 -6.68 2.06
CA TRP A 100 -16.04 -7.80 1.49
C TRP A 100 -16.15 -8.94 2.50
N ASP A 101 -17.31 -9.57 2.54
CA ASP A 101 -17.50 -10.84 3.23
C ASP A 101 -16.89 -12.00 2.43
N GLU A 102 -16.85 -13.18 3.03
CA GLU A 102 -16.28 -14.39 2.42
C GLU A 102 -16.96 -14.73 1.09
N LYS A 103 -18.28 -14.65 1.03
CA LYS A 103 -19.06 -14.96 -0.17
C LYS A 103 -18.70 -14.02 -1.32
N THR A 104 -18.59 -12.73 -1.04
CA THR A 104 -18.19 -11.71 -2.01
C THR A 104 -16.76 -11.93 -2.47
N MET A 105 -15.83 -12.25 -1.53
CA MET A 105 -14.43 -12.53 -1.86
C MET A 105 -14.30 -13.71 -2.81
N LEU A 106 -15.00 -14.82 -2.54
CA LEU A 106 -14.97 -16.02 -3.38
C LEU A 106 -15.60 -15.75 -4.76
N ALA A 107 -16.77 -15.09 -4.80
CA ALA A 107 -17.43 -14.74 -6.04
C ALA A 107 -16.55 -13.82 -6.91
N ALA A 108 -15.94 -12.79 -6.32
CA ALA A 108 -15.05 -11.89 -7.05
C ALA A 108 -13.83 -12.63 -7.62
N LEU A 109 -13.21 -13.52 -6.84
CA LEU A 109 -12.05 -14.29 -7.29
C LEU A 109 -12.37 -15.11 -8.53
N GLN A 110 -13.55 -15.74 -8.61
CA GLN A 110 -13.97 -16.56 -9.74
C GLN A 110 -14.13 -15.78 -11.06
N THR A 111 -14.26 -14.46 -11.03
CA THR A 111 -14.42 -13.61 -12.22
C THR A 111 -13.10 -13.04 -12.76
N ILE A 112 -11.97 -13.27 -12.08
CA ILE A 112 -10.67 -12.73 -12.49
C ILE A 112 -10.01 -13.68 -13.48
N GLU A 113 -10.00 -13.32 -14.76
CA GLU A 113 -9.41 -14.13 -15.83
C GLU A 113 -7.88 -14.04 -15.94
N ASN A 114 -7.29 -12.89 -15.55
CA ASN A 114 -5.84 -12.70 -15.61
C ASN A 114 -5.17 -13.53 -14.51
N PRO A 115 -4.34 -14.56 -14.83
CA PRO A 115 -3.81 -15.48 -13.81
C PRO A 115 -2.91 -14.81 -12.77
N ALA A 116 -2.10 -13.81 -13.18
CA ALA A 116 -1.24 -13.08 -12.24
C ALA A 116 -2.07 -12.22 -11.28
N LEU A 117 -3.13 -11.58 -11.78
CA LEU A 117 -4.06 -10.81 -10.96
C LEU A 117 -4.85 -11.72 -10.03
N HIS A 118 -5.35 -12.86 -10.53
CA HIS A 118 -6.08 -13.86 -9.75
C HIS A 118 -5.24 -14.32 -8.56
N LEU A 119 -4.04 -14.81 -8.81
CA LEU A 119 -3.12 -15.26 -7.75
C LEU A 119 -2.80 -14.13 -6.75
N ALA A 120 -2.53 -12.90 -7.22
CA ALA A 120 -2.24 -11.77 -6.34
C ALA A 120 -3.44 -11.40 -5.45
N VAL A 121 -4.66 -11.40 -6.00
CA VAL A 121 -5.90 -11.16 -5.27
C VAL A 121 -6.15 -12.28 -4.25
N HIS A 122 -6.01 -13.54 -4.66
CA HIS A 122 -6.14 -14.71 -3.78
C HIS A 122 -5.17 -14.63 -2.59
N MET A 123 -3.89 -14.32 -2.83
CA MET A 123 -2.90 -14.15 -1.77
C MET A 123 -3.25 -12.98 -0.82
N SER A 124 -3.76 -11.88 -1.35
CA SER A 124 -4.18 -10.76 -0.52
C SER A 124 -5.39 -11.09 0.34
N MET A 125 -6.37 -11.82 -0.21
CA MET A 125 -7.61 -12.22 0.49
C MET A 125 -7.37 -13.29 1.56
N ILE A 126 -6.53 -14.29 1.30
CA ILE A 126 -6.34 -15.42 2.23
C ILE A 126 -5.21 -15.15 3.23
N LEU A 127 -4.10 -14.60 2.75
CA LEU A 127 -2.89 -14.41 3.56
C LEU A 127 -2.70 -12.98 4.06
N SER A 128 -3.64 -12.09 3.78
CA SER A 128 -3.55 -10.66 4.12
C SER A 128 -2.25 -9.99 3.67
N LEU A 129 -1.69 -10.40 2.53
CA LEU A 129 -0.46 -9.84 2.00
C LEU A 129 -0.69 -8.45 1.41
N ARG A 130 0.29 -7.57 1.60
CA ARG A 130 0.34 -6.27 0.90
C ARG A 130 0.75 -6.46 -0.54
N GLU A 131 0.29 -5.59 -1.45
CA GLU A 131 0.67 -5.60 -2.86
C GLU A 131 2.19 -5.70 -3.07
N GLY A 132 2.96 -4.87 -2.36
CA GLY A 132 4.42 -4.90 -2.47
C GLY A 132 5.06 -6.17 -1.87
N GLU A 133 4.46 -6.80 -0.88
CA GLU A 133 4.91 -8.10 -0.34
C GLU A 133 4.67 -9.20 -1.38
N ILE A 134 3.49 -9.25 -2.00
CA ILE A 134 3.14 -10.21 -3.06
C ILE A 134 4.12 -10.10 -4.23
N LEU A 135 4.31 -8.89 -4.75
CA LEU A 135 5.21 -8.65 -5.88
C LEU A 135 6.69 -8.85 -5.53
N GLY A 136 7.03 -8.76 -4.23
CA GLY A 136 8.37 -9.01 -3.73
C GLY A 136 8.74 -10.48 -3.57
N LEU A 137 7.78 -11.41 -3.72
CA LEU A 137 8.04 -12.84 -3.60
C LEU A 137 8.90 -13.37 -4.74
N GLN A 138 9.75 -14.31 -4.37
CA GLN A 138 10.58 -15.09 -5.28
C GLN A 138 10.23 -16.59 -5.15
N PRO A 139 10.48 -17.44 -6.16
CA PRO A 139 10.24 -18.88 -6.02
C PRO A 139 10.94 -19.50 -4.81
N SER A 140 12.12 -19.00 -4.42
CA SER A 140 12.87 -19.42 -3.23
C SER A 140 12.21 -19.07 -1.90
N ASP A 141 11.16 -18.23 -1.89
CA ASP A 141 10.39 -17.92 -0.69
C ASP A 141 9.26 -18.93 -0.43
N LEU A 142 9.07 -19.89 -1.35
CA LEU A 142 8.06 -20.95 -1.29
C LEU A 142 8.71 -22.27 -0.90
N ASP A 143 8.17 -22.92 0.13
CA ASP A 143 8.55 -24.29 0.52
C ASP A 143 7.27 -25.13 0.53
N PHE A 144 7.13 -26.00 -0.46
CA PHE A 144 5.93 -26.83 -0.63
C PHE A 144 5.90 -28.07 0.26
N ASP A 145 7.03 -28.47 0.83
CA ASP A 145 7.16 -29.67 1.65
C ASP A 145 7.10 -29.36 3.15
N ALA A 146 7.30 -28.09 3.52
CA ALA A 146 7.22 -27.64 4.90
C ALA A 146 5.85 -27.91 5.53
N ALA A 147 5.81 -27.97 6.86
CA ALA A 147 4.60 -28.10 7.66
C ALA A 147 3.74 -29.32 7.27
N ASP A 148 4.34 -30.51 7.23
CA ASP A 148 3.70 -31.78 6.88
C ASP A 148 3.03 -31.75 5.48
N GLY A 149 3.70 -31.10 4.52
CA GLY A 149 3.23 -31.00 3.14
C GLY A 149 2.17 -29.94 2.89
N ARG A 150 1.78 -29.14 3.88
CA ARG A 150 0.89 -27.99 3.67
C ARG A 150 1.54 -26.91 2.83
N GLY A 151 2.82 -26.68 3.03
CA GLY A 151 3.62 -25.65 2.38
C GLY A 151 3.62 -24.32 3.13
N THR A 152 4.71 -23.56 2.96
CA THR A 152 4.89 -22.24 3.58
C THR A 152 5.36 -21.19 2.60
N ILE A 153 5.09 -19.93 2.93
CA ILE A 153 5.54 -18.72 2.21
C ILE A 153 6.30 -17.83 3.17
N SER A 154 7.56 -17.55 2.88
CA SER A 154 8.41 -16.65 3.66
C SER A 154 8.27 -15.21 3.14
N VAL A 155 7.67 -14.33 3.95
CA VAL A 155 7.50 -12.90 3.62
C VAL A 155 8.60 -12.10 4.29
N SER A 156 9.59 -11.66 3.54
CA SER A 156 10.76 -10.92 4.05
C SER A 156 11.19 -9.76 3.14
N LYS A 157 10.46 -9.53 2.05
CA LYS A 157 10.81 -8.55 1.02
C LYS A 157 9.57 -7.76 0.62
N THR A 158 9.79 -6.59 0.07
CA THR A 158 8.73 -5.79 -0.54
C THR A 158 9.23 -5.10 -1.80
N MET A 159 8.41 -5.12 -2.84
CA MET A 159 8.66 -4.40 -4.07
C MET A 159 7.98 -3.04 -4.02
N GLN A 160 8.67 -1.99 -4.42
CA GLN A 160 8.11 -0.66 -4.54
C GLN A 160 8.86 0.17 -5.59
N ARG A 161 8.21 1.24 -6.05
CA ARG A 161 8.89 2.27 -6.85
C ARG A 161 9.44 3.36 -5.94
N ALA A 162 10.68 3.78 -6.19
CA ALA A 162 11.35 4.83 -5.44
C ALA A 162 12.01 5.85 -6.38
N ASN A 163 12.00 7.12 -6.01
CA ASN A 163 12.73 8.16 -6.74
C ASN A 163 14.25 7.91 -6.65
N LYS A 164 14.97 8.13 -7.74
CA LYS A 164 16.43 7.93 -7.80
C LYS A 164 17.18 8.78 -6.78
N ASP A 165 16.81 10.06 -6.64
CA ASP A 165 17.39 10.97 -5.64
C ASP A 165 17.18 10.47 -4.19
N ALA A 166 16.09 9.73 -3.94
CA ALA A 166 15.83 9.14 -2.64
C ALA A 166 16.63 7.85 -2.44
N LEU A 167 16.89 7.09 -3.51
CA LEU A 167 17.69 5.87 -3.47
C LEU A 167 19.15 6.16 -3.11
N GLU A 168 19.72 7.25 -3.62
CA GLU A 168 21.08 7.69 -3.30
C GLU A 168 21.28 7.98 -1.80
N LYS A 169 20.20 8.33 -1.10
CA LYS A 169 20.21 8.65 0.35
C LYS A 169 19.80 7.48 1.23
N LEU A 170 19.35 6.39 0.65
CA LEU A 170 18.97 5.18 1.38
C LEU A 170 20.21 4.39 1.77
N ASP A 171 20.18 3.77 2.96
CA ASP A 171 21.16 2.78 3.35
C ASP A 171 21.17 1.63 2.31
N PRO A 172 22.31 1.39 1.61
CA PRO A 172 22.39 0.34 0.60
C PRO A 172 21.98 -1.04 1.12
N ASN A 173 22.18 -1.31 2.42
CA ASN A 173 21.79 -2.58 3.05
C ASN A 173 20.27 -2.79 3.13
N GLN A 174 19.47 -1.78 2.86
CA GLN A 174 18.01 -1.90 2.83
C GLN A 174 17.47 -2.33 1.47
N VAL A 175 18.24 -2.19 0.40
CA VAL A 175 17.85 -2.53 -0.97
C VAL A 175 18.53 -3.84 -1.37
N TYR A 176 17.73 -4.85 -1.71
CA TYR A 176 18.24 -6.12 -2.21
C TYR A 176 18.58 -6.06 -3.70
N HIS A 177 17.73 -5.38 -4.47
CA HIS A 177 17.88 -5.29 -5.92
C HIS A 177 17.19 -4.05 -6.47
N THR A 178 17.81 -3.44 -7.49
CA THR A 178 17.19 -2.37 -8.31
C THR A 178 16.99 -2.93 -9.72
N PHE A 179 15.74 -2.97 -10.15
CA PHE A 179 15.40 -3.49 -11.48
C PHE A 179 15.69 -2.46 -12.57
N PRO A 180 16.05 -2.92 -13.78
CA PRO A 180 16.25 -2.04 -14.91
C PRO A 180 15.02 -1.17 -15.20
N ASP A 181 15.25 0.07 -15.58
CA ASP A 181 14.18 0.97 -15.96
C ASP A 181 13.63 0.59 -17.34
N ARG A 182 12.31 0.51 -17.46
CA ARG A 182 11.64 0.22 -18.74
C ARG A 182 11.69 1.40 -19.73
N ARG A 183 11.95 2.59 -19.22
CA ARG A 183 12.02 3.83 -20.02
C ARG A 183 13.30 4.56 -19.65
N GLU A 184 14.04 4.92 -20.68
CA GLU A 184 15.21 5.79 -20.53
C GLU A 184 14.80 7.13 -19.93
N GLY A 185 15.64 7.71 -19.07
CA GLY A 185 15.35 8.97 -18.38
C GLY A 185 14.31 8.90 -17.26
N SER A 186 13.90 7.69 -16.82
CA SER A 186 13.01 7.53 -15.67
C SER A 186 13.61 8.17 -14.41
N LYS A 187 12.81 8.99 -13.71
CA LYS A 187 13.19 9.61 -12.42
C LYS A 187 13.00 8.68 -11.22
N SER A 188 12.48 7.48 -11.44
CA SER A 188 12.22 6.49 -10.39
C SER A 188 12.53 5.09 -10.90
N SER A 189 13.02 4.23 -10.03
CA SER A 189 13.32 2.83 -10.31
C SER A 189 12.46 1.90 -9.46
N LEU A 190 12.20 0.71 -9.97
CA LEU A 190 11.56 -0.36 -9.22
C LEU A 190 12.62 -1.05 -8.37
N ILE A 191 12.35 -1.23 -7.08
CA ILE A 191 13.30 -1.84 -6.15
C ILE A 191 12.66 -2.96 -5.35
N LEU A 192 13.47 -3.97 -5.04
CA LEU A 192 13.21 -4.98 -4.03
C LEU A 192 13.97 -4.61 -2.76
N LYS A 193 13.27 -4.46 -1.65
CA LYS A 193 13.88 -4.01 -0.40
C LYS A 193 13.40 -4.76 0.83
N LYS A 194 14.12 -4.58 1.93
CA LYS A 194 13.70 -5.04 3.25
C LYS A 194 12.39 -4.36 3.69
N PRO A 195 11.50 -5.05 4.41
CA PRO A 195 10.34 -4.42 5.01
C PRO A 195 10.75 -3.33 6.02
N LYS A 196 9.87 -2.37 6.25
CA LYS A 196 10.11 -1.24 7.15
C LYS A 196 10.37 -1.66 8.61
N THR A 197 9.82 -2.79 9.05
CA THR A 197 9.96 -3.30 10.42
C THR A 197 10.33 -4.78 10.43
N LYS A 198 11.11 -5.22 11.43
CA LYS A 198 11.44 -6.64 11.64
C LYS A 198 10.20 -7.51 11.83
N LYS A 199 9.12 -6.97 12.42
CA LYS A 199 7.82 -7.66 12.60
C LYS A 199 7.10 -7.98 11.29
N SER A 200 7.52 -7.38 10.16
CA SER A 200 6.97 -7.69 8.84
C SER A 200 7.50 -9.01 8.29
N ASN A 201 8.63 -9.51 8.80
CA ASN A 201 9.16 -10.82 8.43
C ASN A 201 8.32 -11.90 9.11
N ARG A 202 7.72 -12.77 8.32
CA ARG A 202 6.85 -13.83 8.81
C ARG A 202 6.80 -14.99 7.84
N VAL A 203 6.44 -16.17 8.36
CA VAL A 203 6.16 -17.35 7.57
C VAL A 203 4.65 -17.61 7.64
N LEU A 204 4.04 -17.82 6.50
CA LEU A 204 2.61 -18.09 6.36
C LEU A 204 2.40 -19.48 5.79
N TYR A 205 1.35 -20.18 6.27
CA TYR A 205 0.97 -21.50 5.76
C TYR A 205 0.09 -21.35 4.53
N MET A 206 0.33 -22.19 3.53
CA MET A 206 -0.52 -22.25 2.33
C MET A 206 -1.82 -22.99 2.66
N THR A 207 -2.91 -22.54 2.08
CA THR A 207 -4.10 -23.39 1.94
C THR A 207 -3.91 -24.34 0.77
N LYS A 208 -4.63 -25.47 0.75
CA LYS A 208 -4.52 -26.43 -0.35
C LYS A 208 -4.79 -25.80 -1.73
N PRO A 209 -5.87 -24.99 -1.92
CA PRO A 209 -6.09 -24.31 -3.21
C PRO A 209 -4.96 -23.35 -3.57
N MET A 210 -4.39 -22.61 -2.61
CA MET A 210 -3.26 -21.70 -2.82
C MET A 210 -2.01 -22.45 -3.29
N LYS A 211 -1.72 -23.61 -2.67
CA LYS A 211 -0.59 -24.46 -3.06
C LYS A 211 -0.73 -24.95 -4.51
N GLU A 212 -1.91 -25.44 -4.85
CA GLU A 212 -2.23 -25.94 -6.21
C GLU A 212 -2.08 -24.80 -7.26
N GLU A 213 -2.60 -23.62 -6.96
CA GLU A 213 -2.49 -22.46 -7.85
C GLU A 213 -1.04 -21.97 -8.01
N LEU A 214 -0.26 -21.95 -6.92
CA LEU A 214 1.16 -21.59 -6.97
C LEU A 214 1.98 -22.58 -7.81
N LEU A 215 1.71 -23.88 -7.70
CA LEU A 215 2.37 -24.90 -8.52
C LEU A 215 2.03 -24.72 -10.01
N ALA A 216 0.76 -24.48 -10.33
CA ALA A 216 0.32 -24.20 -11.71
C ALA A 216 0.95 -22.90 -12.25
N TRP A 217 1.06 -21.87 -11.40
CA TRP A 217 1.72 -20.62 -11.77
C TRP A 217 3.22 -20.80 -12.04
N LEU A 218 3.93 -21.57 -11.23
CA LEU A 218 5.35 -21.88 -11.45
C LEU A 218 5.55 -22.65 -12.76
N GLU A 219 4.67 -23.58 -13.07
CA GLU A 219 4.74 -24.31 -14.34
C GLU A 219 4.49 -23.38 -15.53
N LYS A 220 3.51 -22.48 -15.44
CA LYS A 220 3.29 -21.44 -16.44
C LYS A 220 4.55 -20.56 -16.63
N LEU A 221 5.22 -20.15 -15.55
CA LEU A 221 6.43 -19.35 -15.63
C LEU A 221 7.57 -20.09 -16.33
N LYS A 222 7.70 -21.42 -16.16
CA LYS A 222 8.66 -22.24 -16.91
C LYS A 222 8.33 -22.31 -18.40
N GLN A 223 7.04 -22.45 -18.74
CA GLN A 223 6.58 -22.44 -20.13
C GLN A 223 6.83 -21.08 -20.79
N ASP A 224 6.52 -19.97 -20.09
CA ASP A 224 6.82 -18.61 -20.57
C ASP A 224 8.34 -18.44 -20.85
N GLU A 225 9.20 -18.97 -19.97
CA GLU A 225 10.68 -18.93 -20.13
C GLU A 225 11.15 -19.77 -21.32
N GLN A 226 10.58 -20.97 -21.51
CA GLN A 226 10.92 -21.86 -22.65
C GLN A 226 10.49 -21.29 -23.99
N ASN A 227 9.34 -20.58 -24.03
CA ASN A 227 8.79 -19.96 -25.22
C ASN A 227 9.24 -18.50 -25.41
N ALA A 228 10.15 -18.04 -24.57
CA ALA A 228 10.50 -16.64 -24.49
C ALA A 228 11.24 -16.14 -25.74
N PRO A 229 11.05 -14.87 -26.12
CA PRO A 229 11.83 -14.23 -27.17
C PRO A 229 13.30 -14.11 -26.76
N GLU A 230 14.21 -13.92 -27.74
CA GLU A 230 15.65 -13.78 -27.52
C GLU A 230 16.05 -12.74 -26.42
N LYS A 231 15.16 -11.79 -26.12
CA LYS A 231 15.36 -10.74 -25.12
C LYS A 231 14.75 -11.04 -23.74
N TYR A 232 14.45 -12.31 -23.44
CA TYR A 232 13.96 -12.68 -22.13
C TYR A 232 14.98 -12.38 -21.03
N SER A 233 14.53 -11.74 -19.95
CA SER A 233 15.37 -11.41 -18.80
C SER A 233 14.70 -11.88 -17.52
N ASN A 234 15.07 -13.07 -17.02
CA ASN A 234 14.53 -13.59 -15.77
C ASN A 234 14.94 -12.69 -14.58
N CYS A 235 13.99 -11.90 -14.08
CA CYS A 235 14.20 -11.01 -12.94
C CYS A 235 14.23 -11.73 -11.59
N GLY A 236 14.00 -13.04 -11.54
CA GLY A 236 13.97 -13.84 -10.32
C GLY A 236 12.69 -13.68 -9.47
N GLN A 237 11.74 -12.85 -9.88
CA GLN A 237 10.49 -12.64 -9.13
C GLN A 237 9.45 -13.72 -9.46
N LEU A 238 8.59 -14.05 -8.46
CA LEU A 238 7.45 -14.92 -8.66
C LEU A 238 6.42 -14.25 -9.60
N PHE A 239 6.19 -12.95 -9.43
CA PHE A 239 5.30 -12.15 -10.26
C PHE A 239 6.06 -11.43 -11.36
N ARG A 240 6.19 -12.11 -12.51
CA ARG A 240 6.85 -11.59 -13.71
C ARG A 240 5.98 -11.73 -14.95
N LEU A 241 6.28 -10.92 -15.94
CA LEU A 241 5.63 -10.92 -17.25
C LEU A 241 6.24 -12.01 -18.16
N PRO A 242 5.60 -12.32 -19.31
CA PRO A 242 6.17 -13.29 -20.26
C PRO A 242 7.54 -12.91 -20.82
N ASP A 243 7.94 -11.63 -20.76
CA ASP A 243 9.28 -11.15 -21.12
C ASP A 243 10.32 -11.34 -20.00
N GLY A 244 9.91 -11.90 -18.86
CA GLY A 244 10.74 -12.14 -17.68
C GLY A 244 10.89 -10.93 -16.74
N LEU A 245 10.40 -9.76 -17.11
CA LEU A 245 10.49 -8.55 -16.28
C LEU A 245 9.43 -8.57 -15.15
N PRO A 246 9.72 -7.92 -14.00
CA PRO A 246 8.81 -7.94 -12.86
C PRO A 246 7.52 -7.18 -13.16
N ILE A 247 6.41 -7.68 -12.61
CA ILE A 247 5.14 -6.95 -12.58
C ILE A 247 5.29 -5.82 -11.56
N ALA A 248 5.26 -4.58 -12.06
CA ALA A 248 5.34 -3.39 -11.19
C ALA A 248 3.99 -3.15 -10.45
N PRO A 249 4.01 -2.55 -9.24
CA PRO A 249 2.78 -2.24 -8.48
C PRO A 249 1.76 -1.46 -9.29
N GLU A 250 2.21 -0.48 -10.08
CA GLU A 250 1.32 0.33 -10.91
C GLU A 250 0.57 -0.50 -11.97
N LEU A 251 1.19 -1.56 -12.46
CA LEU A 251 0.59 -2.45 -13.45
C LEU A 251 -0.45 -3.36 -12.79
N LEU A 252 -0.14 -3.96 -11.65
CA LEU A 252 -1.10 -4.77 -10.89
C LEU A 252 -2.30 -3.93 -10.45
N THR A 253 -2.07 -2.74 -9.88
CA THR A 253 -3.14 -1.78 -9.53
C THR A 253 -3.97 -1.39 -10.75
N LYS A 254 -3.36 -1.23 -11.95
CA LYS A 254 -4.08 -0.95 -13.20
C LYS A 254 -4.98 -2.11 -13.58
N TRP A 255 -4.49 -3.35 -13.58
CA TRP A 255 -5.30 -4.54 -13.90
C TRP A 255 -6.46 -4.71 -12.92
N TYR A 256 -6.21 -4.58 -11.62
CA TYR A 256 -7.25 -4.64 -10.60
C TYR A 256 -8.32 -3.57 -10.80
N ARG A 257 -7.93 -2.33 -11.13
CA ARG A 257 -8.87 -1.24 -11.40
C ARG A 257 -9.69 -1.50 -12.67
N GLN A 258 -9.08 -2.06 -13.73
CA GLN A 258 -9.79 -2.42 -14.97
C GLN A 258 -10.82 -3.51 -14.70
N TRP A 259 -10.41 -4.58 -14.01
CA TRP A 259 -11.31 -5.64 -13.59
C TRP A 259 -12.47 -5.09 -12.73
N ARG A 260 -12.18 -4.32 -11.70
CA ARG A 260 -13.18 -3.71 -10.83
C ARG A 260 -14.17 -2.81 -11.59
N SER A 261 -13.70 -2.05 -12.59
CA SER A 261 -14.58 -1.22 -13.43
C SER A 261 -15.49 -2.04 -14.35
N ALA A 262 -15.08 -3.25 -14.70
CA ALA A 262 -15.89 -4.20 -15.50
C ALA A 262 -16.90 -4.98 -14.63
N HIS A 263 -16.72 -5.00 -13.31
CA HIS A 263 -17.54 -5.73 -12.35
C HIS A 263 -18.17 -4.79 -11.31
N PRO A 264 -19.13 -3.93 -11.72
CA PRO A 264 -19.81 -2.98 -10.81
C PRO A 264 -20.73 -3.65 -9.80
N GLU A 265 -21.06 -4.93 -9.96
CA GLU A 265 -21.83 -5.74 -9.02
C GLU A 265 -21.12 -5.95 -7.67
N PHE A 266 -19.80 -5.84 -7.65
CA PHE A 266 -19.03 -5.86 -6.41
C PHE A 266 -18.80 -4.45 -5.86
N GLU A 267 -18.97 -4.28 -4.56
CA GLU A 267 -18.61 -3.02 -3.89
C GLU A 267 -17.17 -2.62 -4.22
N GLN A 268 -16.99 -1.36 -4.60
CA GLN A 268 -15.75 -0.85 -5.17
C GLN A 268 -14.69 -0.60 -4.09
N ILE A 269 -13.88 -1.61 -3.77
CA ILE A 269 -12.72 -1.49 -2.86
C ILE A 269 -11.41 -1.38 -3.64
N VAL A 270 -10.41 -0.72 -3.08
CA VAL A 270 -9.04 -0.69 -3.63
C VAL A 270 -8.31 -1.99 -3.29
N PHE A 271 -7.21 -2.31 -4.01
CA PHE A 271 -6.45 -3.55 -3.76
C PHE A 271 -6.09 -3.75 -2.28
N HIS A 272 -5.69 -2.70 -1.58
CA HIS A 272 -5.40 -2.76 -0.15
C HIS A 272 -6.65 -3.07 0.71
N GLY A 273 -7.85 -2.80 0.21
CA GLY A 273 -9.11 -3.17 0.84
C GLY A 273 -9.30 -4.69 0.95
N LEU A 274 -8.75 -5.48 0.02
CA LEU A 274 -8.75 -6.94 0.08
C LEU A 274 -8.07 -7.45 1.36
N ARG A 275 -6.93 -6.86 1.71
CA ARG A 275 -6.22 -7.16 2.95
C ARG A 275 -7.02 -6.77 4.19
N HIS A 276 -7.77 -5.65 4.16
CA HIS A 276 -8.65 -5.28 5.26
C HIS A 276 -9.79 -6.28 5.43
N SER A 277 -10.43 -6.69 4.33
CA SER A 277 -11.45 -7.74 4.33
C SER A 277 -10.91 -9.05 4.90
N SER A 278 -9.73 -9.48 4.45
CA SER A 278 -9.04 -10.67 4.98
C SER A 278 -8.75 -10.57 6.47
N ALA A 279 -8.19 -9.47 6.95
CA ALA A 279 -7.86 -9.29 8.37
C ALA A 279 -9.11 -9.31 9.26
N THR A 280 -10.21 -8.68 8.80
CA THR A 280 -11.49 -8.72 9.49
C THR A 280 -12.07 -10.13 9.53
N TYR A 281 -12.02 -10.86 8.41
CA TYR A 281 -12.47 -12.24 8.34
C TYR A 281 -11.67 -13.15 9.29
N GLN A 282 -10.33 -13.05 9.30
CA GLN A 282 -9.48 -13.82 10.22
C GLN A 282 -9.78 -13.51 11.69
N LEU A 283 -10.09 -12.25 12.03
CA LEU A 283 -10.47 -11.86 13.39
C LEU A 283 -11.82 -12.47 13.81
N LEU A 284 -12.79 -12.51 12.91
CA LEU A 284 -14.09 -13.14 13.16
C LEU A 284 -13.92 -14.65 13.37
N GLN A 285 -13.11 -15.31 12.54
CA GLN A 285 -12.85 -16.76 12.63
C GLN A 285 -12.05 -17.15 13.87
N SER A 286 -11.17 -16.28 14.37
CA SER A 286 -10.36 -16.52 15.56
C SER A 286 -11.04 -16.10 16.86
N GLU A 287 -12.35 -15.82 16.84
CA GLU A 287 -13.12 -15.34 17.99
C GLU A 287 -12.49 -14.11 18.67
N GLY A 288 -11.78 -13.30 17.90
CA GLY A 288 -11.12 -12.06 18.38
C GLY A 288 -9.69 -12.25 18.88
N ASP A 289 -8.98 -13.32 18.53
CA ASP A 289 -7.55 -13.46 18.85
C ASP A 289 -6.70 -12.46 18.01
N PHE A 290 -6.67 -11.22 18.47
CA PHE A 290 -5.90 -10.13 17.84
C PHE A 290 -4.41 -10.45 17.71
N LYS A 291 -3.83 -11.24 18.65
CA LYS A 291 -2.39 -11.52 18.67
C LYS A 291 -2.00 -12.48 17.55
N SER A 292 -2.78 -13.53 17.36
CA SER A 292 -2.59 -14.50 16.28
C SER A 292 -2.78 -13.83 14.92
N VAL A 293 -3.87 -13.07 14.73
CA VAL A 293 -4.17 -12.36 13.48
C VAL A 293 -3.12 -11.28 13.19
N GLN A 294 -2.61 -10.57 14.20
CA GLN A 294 -1.52 -9.61 14.03
C GLN A 294 -0.25 -10.29 13.51
N GLY A 295 0.08 -11.48 14.03
CA GLY A 295 1.20 -12.30 13.56
C GLY A 295 1.06 -12.66 12.08
N ASN A 296 -0.09 -13.19 11.69
CA ASN A 296 -0.38 -13.60 10.32
C ASN A 296 -0.40 -12.42 9.35
N THR A 297 -1.05 -11.34 9.73
CA THR A 297 -1.23 -10.18 8.85
C THR A 297 -0.01 -9.26 8.83
N GLY A 298 0.89 -9.31 9.82
CA GLY A 298 2.05 -8.42 9.92
C GLY A 298 1.64 -6.95 10.14
N HIS A 299 0.57 -6.69 10.93
CA HIS A 299 0.24 -5.34 11.37
C HIS A 299 1.21 -4.87 12.45
N ALA A 300 1.67 -3.62 12.35
CA ALA A 300 2.69 -3.06 13.27
C ALA A 300 2.18 -3.00 14.72
N THR A 301 0.89 -2.72 14.92
CA THR A 301 0.25 -2.60 16.24
C THR A 301 -1.13 -3.24 16.24
N ALA A 302 -1.56 -3.74 17.41
CA ALA A 302 -2.93 -4.22 17.61
C ALA A 302 -3.97 -3.10 17.42
N ALA A 303 -3.60 -1.83 17.69
CA ALA A 303 -4.48 -0.69 17.50
C ALA A 303 -4.95 -0.53 16.05
N VAL A 304 -4.06 -0.73 15.05
CA VAL A 304 -4.44 -0.67 13.62
C VAL A 304 -5.42 -1.79 13.27
N LEU A 305 -5.27 -2.97 13.89
CA LEU A 305 -6.17 -4.09 13.68
C LEU A 305 -7.51 -3.87 14.38
N MET A 306 -7.48 -3.31 15.63
CA MET A 306 -8.68 -2.94 16.38
C MET A 306 -9.49 -1.86 15.69
N ASP A 307 -8.85 -0.83 15.11
CA ASP A 307 -9.51 0.23 14.35
C ASP A 307 -10.27 -0.35 13.14
N THR A 308 -9.66 -1.32 12.45
CA THR A 308 -10.31 -2.03 11.34
C THR A 308 -11.53 -2.85 11.82
N TYR A 309 -11.47 -3.45 13.03
CA TYR A 309 -12.53 -4.29 13.59
C TYR A 309 -13.67 -3.49 14.24
N ALA A 310 -13.35 -2.37 14.91
CA ALA A 310 -14.35 -1.55 15.60
C ALA A 310 -15.43 -1.05 14.64
N HIS A 311 -15.06 -0.69 13.42
CA HIS A 311 -15.99 -0.27 12.37
C HIS A 311 -16.90 -1.38 11.83
N THR A 312 -16.63 -2.66 12.14
CA THR A 312 -17.43 -3.80 11.70
C THR A 312 -18.50 -4.24 12.72
N GLN A 313 -18.34 -3.88 13.99
CA GLN A 313 -19.30 -4.25 15.04
C GLN A 313 -20.57 -3.40 15.07
N ASP A 314 -20.57 -2.24 14.41
CA ASP A 314 -21.74 -1.35 14.33
C ASP A 314 -22.81 -1.84 13.33
N LYS A 315 -22.59 -2.91 12.58
CA LYS A 315 -23.66 -3.59 11.83
C LYS A 315 -24.45 -4.49 12.77
N PRO A 316 -25.80 -4.36 12.82
CA PRO A 316 -26.61 -5.23 13.67
C PRO A 316 -26.33 -6.68 13.34
N ARG A 317 -26.05 -7.49 14.38
CA ARG A 317 -26.00 -8.94 14.25
C ARG A 317 -27.34 -9.38 13.69
N LEU A 318 -27.39 -9.74 12.43
CA LEU A 318 -28.53 -10.44 11.86
C LEU A 318 -28.60 -11.79 12.56
N ASN A 319 -29.60 -11.92 13.43
CA ASN A 319 -29.97 -13.18 14.09
C ASN A 319 -30.37 -14.23 13.05
#